data_cb8b7d3be7b9133b7e365dcc6a432ee8
#
_entry.id   cb8b7d3be7b9133b7e365dcc6a432ee8
#
_cell.length_a   1.000
_cell.length_b   1.000
_cell.length_c   1.000
_cell.angle_alpha   90.00
_cell.angle_beta   90.00
_cell.angle_gamma   90.00
#
_symmetry.space_group_name_H-M   'P 1'
#
loop_
_entity.id
_entity.type
_entity.pdbx_description
1 polymer ?
#
loop_
_entity_poly.entity_id
_entity_poly.type
_entity_poly.pdbx_seq_one_letter_code
_entity_poly.pdbx_strand_id
1 'polypeptide(L)'
;METEADPNLGLNKALDTYRKLIEKNVDNALEPLTEKEQAKLESRITEIQEREIIEKIEDHEVVEIPCEKGKITIGPPTLTRFEKARIMGARALQLSLGAPPFIEIPADARISLDISMVELEKRVIPITIRRVLPNGDYQNIPIDYFE
;
A
#
# COMPACT_ATOMS: atom_id res chain seq x y z
N MET A 1 8.50 -40.84 3.18
CA MET A 1 7.04 -40.69 3.00
C MET A 1 6.71 -39.26 3.34
N GLU A 2 6.94 -38.38 2.36
CA GLU A 2 6.59 -36.96 2.48
C GLU A 2 5.08 -36.86 2.26
N THR A 3 4.35 -36.45 3.28
CA THR A 3 2.93 -36.10 3.16
C THR A 3 2.86 -34.84 2.34
N GLU A 4 2.49 -34.97 1.08
CA GLU A 4 2.03 -33.85 0.25
C GLU A 4 0.91 -33.13 1.03
N ALA A 5 1.24 -31.96 1.55
CA ALA A 5 0.25 -31.10 2.19
C ALA A 5 -0.70 -30.61 1.10
N ASP A 6 -1.97 -30.97 1.21
CA ASP A 6 -3.02 -30.52 0.30
C ASP A 6 -3.02 -28.97 0.25
N PRO A 7 -2.70 -28.34 -0.89
CA PRO A 7 -2.61 -26.88 -1.02
C PRO A 7 -3.92 -26.18 -0.68
N ASN A 8 -5.04 -26.89 -0.79
CA ASN A 8 -6.36 -26.36 -0.48
C ASN A 8 -6.74 -26.47 1.01
N LEU A 9 -5.93 -27.13 1.84
CA LEU A 9 -6.26 -27.34 3.27
C LEU A 9 -6.39 -26.01 4.04
N GLY A 10 -5.54 -25.02 3.72
CA GLY A 10 -5.59 -23.70 4.32
C GLY A 10 -6.84 -22.91 3.90
N LEU A 11 -7.19 -22.97 2.62
CA LEU A 11 -8.37 -22.32 2.07
C LEU A 11 -9.65 -22.92 2.62
N ASN A 12 -9.74 -24.26 2.66
CA ASN A 12 -10.90 -24.99 3.20
C ASN A 12 -11.13 -24.68 4.69
N LYS A 13 -10.05 -24.60 5.48
CA LYS A 13 -10.13 -24.17 6.89
C LYS A 13 -10.62 -22.74 7.05
N ALA A 14 -10.18 -21.83 6.18
CA ALA A 14 -10.62 -20.43 6.20
C ALA A 14 -12.10 -20.32 5.82
N LEU A 15 -12.56 -21.07 4.81
CA LEU A 15 -13.97 -21.13 4.40
C LEU A 15 -14.86 -21.73 5.49
N ASP A 16 -14.42 -22.79 6.16
CA ASP A 16 -15.16 -23.40 7.28
C ASP A 16 -15.26 -22.47 8.50
N THR A 17 -14.19 -21.73 8.80
CA THR A 17 -14.25 -20.70 9.85
C THR A 17 -15.19 -19.57 9.48
N TYR A 18 -15.22 -19.18 8.21
CA TYR A 18 -16.12 -18.13 7.71
C TYR A 18 -17.59 -18.58 7.77
N ARG A 19 -17.87 -19.83 7.36
CA ARG A 19 -19.22 -20.43 7.48
C ARG A 19 -19.68 -20.49 8.95
N LYS A 20 -18.83 -20.96 9.85
CA LYS A 20 -19.12 -21.00 11.29
C LYS A 20 -19.35 -19.63 11.92
N LEU A 21 -18.65 -18.58 11.44
CA LEU A 21 -18.89 -17.22 11.89
C LEU A 21 -20.23 -16.68 11.40
N ILE A 22 -20.62 -17.02 10.19
CA ILE A 22 -21.94 -16.66 9.63
C ILE A 22 -23.04 -17.38 10.39
N GLU A 23 -22.94 -18.70 10.61
CA GLU A 23 -23.90 -19.50 11.40
C GLU A 23 -24.05 -18.93 12.82
N LYS A 24 -22.94 -18.61 13.50
CA LYS A 24 -22.97 -17.99 14.82
C LYS A 24 -23.60 -16.60 14.86
N ASN A 25 -23.44 -15.82 13.80
CA ASN A 25 -24.08 -14.52 13.70
C ASN A 25 -25.57 -14.63 13.42
N VAL A 26 -25.98 -15.65 12.67
CA VAL A 26 -27.41 -15.98 12.45
C VAL A 26 -28.09 -16.41 13.76
N ASP A 27 -27.42 -17.26 14.56
CA ASP A 27 -27.95 -17.74 15.85
C ASP A 27 -28.03 -16.61 16.91
N ASN A 28 -27.17 -15.59 16.81
CA ASN A 28 -27.13 -14.46 17.74
C ASN A 28 -27.82 -13.19 17.21
N ALA A 29 -28.26 -13.15 15.96
CA ALA A 29 -28.97 -12.01 15.40
C ALA A 29 -30.47 -12.07 15.76
N LEU A 30 -30.97 -10.95 16.24
CA LEU A 30 -32.42 -10.76 16.50
C LEU A 30 -33.28 -10.83 15.23
N GLU A 31 -32.67 -10.78 14.06
CA GLU A 31 -33.33 -10.90 12.76
C GLU A 31 -32.56 -11.88 11.85
N PRO A 32 -33.25 -12.83 11.20
CA PRO A 32 -32.60 -13.71 10.21
C PRO A 32 -32.11 -12.91 9.02
N LEU A 33 -30.94 -13.30 8.49
CA LEU A 33 -30.36 -12.72 7.27
C LEU A 33 -31.40 -12.72 6.13
N THR A 34 -31.52 -11.58 5.45
CA THR A 34 -32.43 -11.47 4.30
C THR A 34 -31.94 -12.37 3.16
N GLU A 35 -32.86 -12.89 2.34
CA GLU A 35 -32.53 -13.73 1.16
C GLU A 35 -31.47 -13.10 0.25
N LYS A 36 -31.45 -11.76 0.16
CA LYS A 36 -30.44 -11.00 -0.62
C LYS A 36 -29.05 -11.05 0.00
N GLU A 37 -28.95 -11.11 1.31
CA GLU A 37 -27.67 -11.20 2.02
C GLU A 37 -27.12 -12.62 1.95
N GLN A 38 -27.99 -13.62 2.05
CA GLN A 38 -27.61 -15.01 1.85
C GLN A 38 -27.09 -15.26 0.42
N ALA A 39 -27.77 -14.77 -0.60
CA ALA A 39 -27.32 -14.87 -1.99
C ALA A 39 -25.98 -14.16 -2.24
N LYS A 40 -25.73 -13.02 -1.59
CA LYS A 40 -24.43 -12.33 -1.66
C LYS A 40 -23.31 -13.12 -0.98
N LEU A 41 -23.60 -13.80 0.10
CA LEU A 41 -22.62 -14.63 0.81
C LEU A 41 -22.27 -15.87 0.01
N GLU A 42 -23.27 -16.52 -0.57
CA GLU A 42 -23.09 -17.69 -1.43
C GLU A 42 -22.27 -17.34 -2.68
N SER A 43 -22.58 -16.20 -3.34
CA SER A 43 -21.81 -15.75 -4.49
C SER A 43 -20.34 -15.45 -4.13
N ARG A 44 -20.08 -14.88 -2.95
CA ARG A 44 -18.72 -14.64 -2.47
C ARG A 44 -17.95 -15.92 -2.14
N ILE A 45 -18.62 -16.90 -1.56
CA ILE A 45 -18.03 -18.21 -1.27
C ILE A 45 -17.65 -18.89 -2.59
N THR A 46 -18.53 -18.84 -3.59
CA THR A 46 -18.29 -19.41 -4.92
C THR A 46 -17.11 -18.70 -5.61
N GLU A 47 -17.05 -17.38 -5.58
CA GLU A 47 -15.92 -16.61 -6.10
C GLU A 47 -14.57 -17.00 -5.45
N ILE A 48 -14.57 -17.27 -4.14
CA ILE A 48 -13.37 -17.69 -3.42
C ILE A 48 -12.97 -19.12 -3.79
N GLN A 49 -13.96 -20.01 -4.00
CA GLN A 49 -13.72 -21.40 -4.38
C GLN A 49 -13.23 -21.53 -5.82
N GLU A 50 -13.71 -20.68 -6.72
CA GLU A 50 -13.33 -20.66 -8.13
C GLU A 50 -11.99 -19.94 -8.41
N ARG A 51 -11.37 -19.31 -7.39
CA ARG A 51 -10.07 -18.68 -7.55
C ARG A 51 -9.02 -19.72 -7.90
N GLU A 52 -8.34 -19.49 -9.01
CA GLU A 52 -7.13 -20.23 -9.35
C GLU A 52 -6.06 -20.01 -8.28
N ILE A 53 -5.63 -21.11 -7.65
CA ILE A 53 -4.52 -21.09 -6.70
C ILE A 53 -3.25 -21.30 -7.50
N ILE A 54 -2.40 -20.29 -7.53
CA ILE A 54 -1.07 -20.39 -8.12
C ILE A 54 -0.20 -21.15 -7.11
N GLU A 55 0.02 -22.45 -7.34
CA GLU A 55 0.81 -23.31 -6.45
C GLU A 55 2.30 -22.95 -6.42
N LYS A 56 2.81 -22.39 -7.50
CA LYS A 56 4.20 -22.00 -7.63
C LYS A 56 4.29 -20.60 -8.23
N ILE A 57 4.85 -19.68 -7.47
CA ILE A 57 5.25 -18.37 -8.01
C ILE A 57 6.55 -18.63 -8.77
N GLU A 58 6.55 -18.45 -10.09
CA GLU A 58 7.78 -18.42 -10.88
C GLU A 58 8.68 -17.30 -10.35
N ASP A 59 10.00 -17.57 -10.32
CA ASP A 59 10.98 -16.56 -9.91
C ASP A 59 10.88 -15.38 -10.88
N HIS A 60 10.30 -14.27 -10.40
CA HIS A 60 10.12 -13.05 -11.16
C HIS A 60 11.35 -12.16 -11.00
N GLU A 61 12.04 -11.87 -12.09
CA GLU A 61 13.10 -10.86 -12.07
C GLU A 61 12.49 -9.47 -11.92
N VAL A 62 12.94 -8.76 -10.88
CA VAL A 62 12.45 -7.42 -10.56
C VAL A 62 12.84 -6.43 -11.64
N VAL A 63 11.86 -5.78 -12.24
CA VAL A 63 12.05 -4.83 -13.35
C VAL A 63 11.78 -3.40 -12.88
N GLU A 64 12.65 -2.47 -13.29
CA GLU A 64 12.41 -1.03 -13.12
C GLU A 64 11.47 -0.52 -14.21
N ILE A 65 10.34 0.04 -13.79
CA ILE A 65 9.39 0.67 -14.70
C ILE A 65 9.87 2.11 -14.96
N PRO A 66 10.13 2.49 -16.22
CA PRO A 66 10.60 3.82 -16.54
C PRO A 66 9.57 4.88 -16.10
N CYS A 67 10.06 5.98 -15.53
CA CYS A 67 9.23 7.10 -15.11
C CYS A 67 9.44 8.29 -16.04
N GLU A 68 8.39 8.69 -16.75
CA GLU A 68 8.35 9.95 -17.50
C GLU A 68 7.54 10.98 -16.74
N LYS A 69 7.88 12.26 -16.90
CA LYS A 69 7.14 13.35 -16.26
C LYS A 69 5.66 13.31 -16.65
N GLY A 70 4.77 13.25 -15.65
CA GLY A 70 3.33 13.12 -15.86
C GLY A 70 2.83 11.69 -16.12
N LYS A 71 3.70 10.69 -16.15
CA LYS A 71 3.33 9.26 -16.32
C LYS A 71 3.73 8.43 -15.10
N ILE A 72 3.08 8.68 -13.98
CA ILE A 72 3.22 7.85 -12.79
C ILE A 72 2.28 6.67 -12.92
N THR A 73 2.83 5.46 -13.05
CA THR A 73 2.06 4.22 -13.24
C THR A 73 1.75 3.55 -11.92
N ILE A 74 2.67 3.66 -10.94
CA ILE A 74 2.52 3.02 -9.64
C ILE A 74 1.95 4.01 -8.64
N GLY A 75 0.68 3.82 -8.26
CA GLY A 75 -0.01 4.63 -7.27
C GLY A 75 -0.52 5.99 -7.78
N PRO A 76 -0.95 6.88 -6.88
CA PRO A 76 -1.52 8.17 -7.27
C PRO A 76 -0.46 9.13 -7.82
N PRO A 77 -0.83 10.07 -8.71
CA PRO A 77 0.07 11.07 -9.27
C PRO A 77 0.54 12.09 -8.21
N THR A 78 -0.14 12.15 -7.07
CA THR A 78 0.20 13.02 -5.95
C THR A 78 1.00 12.28 -4.88
N LEU A 79 1.75 13.04 -4.08
CA LEU A 79 2.41 12.49 -2.88
C LEU A 79 1.37 12.06 -1.84
N THR A 80 1.47 10.83 -1.38
CA THR A 80 0.66 10.37 -0.25
C THR A 80 1.07 11.06 1.05
N ARG A 81 0.15 11.16 2.02
CA ARG A 81 0.46 11.73 3.33
C ARG A 81 1.59 11.02 4.07
N PHE A 82 1.73 9.71 3.85
CA PHE A 82 2.80 8.92 4.46
C PHE A 82 4.16 9.23 3.83
N GLU A 83 4.21 9.37 2.50
CA GLU A 83 5.41 9.79 1.78
C GLU A 83 5.83 11.19 2.20
N LYS A 84 4.89 12.15 2.26
CA LYS A 84 5.13 13.52 2.75
C LYS A 84 5.71 13.52 4.17
N ALA A 85 5.07 12.81 5.10
CA ALA A 85 5.52 12.76 6.50
C ALA A 85 6.94 12.17 6.62
N ARG A 86 7.24 11.11 5.85
CA ARG A 86 8.55 10.47 5.83
C ARG A 86 9.64 11.38 5.28
N ILE A 87 9.38 12.08 4.17
CA ILE A 87 10.32 13.03 3.57
C ILE A 87 10.58 14.20 4.51
N MET A 88 9.51 14.82 5.02
CA MET A 88 9.59 15.94 5.96
C MET A 88 10.38 15.57 7.22
N GLY A 89 10.09 14.40 7.81
CA GLY A 89 10.80 13.93 9.00
C GLY A 89 12.28 13.69 8.74
N ALA A 90 12.63 13.04 7.62
CA ALA A 90 14.03 12.81 7.25
C ALA A 90 14.75 14.14 6.98
N ARG A 91 14.12 15.07 6.27
CA ARG A 91 14.72 16.39 5.97
C ARG A 91 14.86 17.25 7.22
N ALA A 92 13.84 17.30 8.07
CA ALA A 92 13.90 18.02 9.34
C ALA A 92 15.05 17.53 10.24
N LEU A 93 15.29 16.22 10.26
CA LEU A 93 16.43 15.64 10.98
C LEU A 93 17.76 16.11 10.37
N GLN A 94 17.91 16.09 9.04
CA GLN A 94 19.12 16.60 8.38
C GLN A 94 19.37 18.07 8.72
N LEU A 95 18.32 18.91 8.67
CA LEU A 95 18.41 20.33 9.01
C LEU A 95 18.81 20.54 10.49
N SER A 96 18.27 19.75 11.41
CA SER A 96 18.62 19.81 12.83
C SER A 96 20.08 19.38 13.11
N LEU A 97 20.65 18.57 12.23
CA LEU A 97 22.06 18.14 12.26
C LEU A 97 23.00 19.14 11.54
N GLY A 98 22.47 20.27 11.05
CA GLY A 98 23.25 21.31 10.44
C GLY A 98 23.39 21.26 8.93
N ALA A 99 22.54 20.49 8.24
CA ALA A 99 22.49 20.50 6.78
C ALA A 99 22.04 21.89 6.27
N PRO A 100 22.64 22.41 5.19
CA PRO A 100 22.22 23.68 4.63
C PRO A 100 20.79 23.59 4.04
N PRO A 101 19.94 24.60 4.26
CA PRO A 101 18.64 24.69 3.61
C PRO A 101 18.80 24.98 2.10
N PHE A 102 17.87 24.44 1.29
CA PHE A 102 17.81 24.71 -0.15
C PHE A 102 17.02 25.97 -0.50
N ILE A 103 16.42 26.61 0.50
CA ILE A 103 15.61 27.81 0.37
C ILE A 103 16.10 28.86 1.36
N GLU A 104 15.76 30.12 1.12
CA GLU A 104 15.87 31.17 2.15
C GLU A 104 14.90 30.83 3.28
N ILE A 105 15.41 30.88 4.52
CA ILE A 105 14.61 30.49 5.70
C ILE A 105 13.48 31.51 5.87
N PRO A 106 12.21 31.05 5.85
CA PRO A 106 11.09 31.96 6.10
C PRO A 106 11.17 32.60 7.48
N ALA A 107 10.76 33.85 7.60
CA ALA A 107 10.83 34.61 8.85
C ALA A 107 9.93 34.02 9.97
N ASP A 108 8.92 33.25 9.61
CA ASP A 108 7.99 32.57 10.47
C ASP A 108 8.41 31.12 10.85
N ALA A 109 9.43 30.58 10.18
CA ALA A 109 9.95 29.26 10.49
C ALA A 109 10.65 29.25 11.87
N ARG A 110 10.14 28.43 12.79
CA ARG A 110 10.65 28.30 14.16
C ARG A 110 11.45 27.03 14.38
N ILE A 111 11.11 25.98 13.67
CA ILE A 111 11.69 24.66 13.81
C ILE A 111 12.12 24.11 12.44
N SER A 112 13.03 23.15 12.45
CA SER A 112 13.52 22.49 11.22
C SER A 112 12.40 21.83 10.39
N LEU A 113 11.30 21.46 11.04
CA LEU A 113 10.14 20.89 10.36
C LEU A 113 9.42 21.93 9.48
N ASP A 114 9.32 23.19 9.94
CA ASP A 114 8.71 24.29 9.16
C ASP A 114 9.50 24.52 7.87
N ILE A 115 10.84 24.56 7.98
CA ILE A 115 11.73 24.72 6.83
C ILE A 115 11.55 23.55 5.85
N SER A 116 11.55 22.32 6.35
CA SER A 116 11.39 21.13 5.52
C SER A 116 10.05 21.07 4.80
N MET A 117 8.97 21.61 5.41
CA MET A 117 7.67 21.72 4.80
C MET A 117 7.66 22.66 3.60
N VAL A 118 8.27 23.84 3.75
CA VAL A 118 8.39 24.82 2.65
C VAL A 118 9.31 24.29 1.54
N GLU A 119 10.41 23.61 1.88
CA GLU A 119 11.27 22.94 0.89
C GLU A 119 10.52 21.88 0.09
N LEU A 120 9.65 21.10 0.76
CA LEU A 120 8.84 20.08 0.11
C LEU A 120 7.77 20.70 -0.79
N GLU A 121 7.09 21.76 -0.35
CA GLU A 121 6.11 22.49 -1.15
C GLU A 121 6.72 23.10 -2.42
N LYS A 122 7.92 23.63 -2.29
CA LYS A 122 8.69 24.17 -3.43
C LYS A 122 9.36 23.07 -4.28
N ARG A 123 9.31 21.80 -3.84
CA ARG A 123 9.90 20.63 -4.51
C ARG A 123 11.40 20.78 -4.82
N VAL A 124 12.12 21.48 -3.98
CA VAL A 124 13.57 21.72 -4.15
C VAL A 124 14.42 20.61 -3.53
N ILE A 125 13.82 19.70 -2.79
CA ILE A 125 14.54 18.59 -2.14
C ILE A 125 14.92 17.56 -3.21
N PRO A 126 16.21 17.24 -3.42
CA PRO A 126 16.65 16.28 -4.44
C PRO A 126 16.44 14.83 -3.97
N ILE A 127 15.20 14.40 -3.89
CA ILE A 127 14.80 13.06 -3.44
C ILE A 127 14.03 12.35 -4.55
N THR A 128 14.33 11.07 -4.71
CA THR A 128 13.56 10.14 -5.55
C THR A 128 12.80 9.16 -4.67
N ILE A 129 11.54 8.97 -4.96
CA ILE A 129 10.66 8.04 -4.24
C ILE A 129 10.56 6.76 -5.04
N ARG A 130 10.88 5.64 -4.40
CA ARG A 130 10.67 4.32 -4.98
C ARG A 130 9.33 3.76 -4.54
N ARG A 131 8.44 3.52 -5.48
CA ARG A 131 7.19 2.77 -5.28
C ARG A 131 7.37 1.37 -5.83
N VAL A 132 7.00 0.37 -5.04
CA VAL A 132 7.18 -1.04 -5.36
C VAL A 132 5.83 -1.71 -5.48
N LEU A 133 5.64 -2.54 -6.48
CA LEU A 133 4.48 -3.41 -6.67
C LEU A 133 4.65 -4.72 -5.87
N PRO A 134 3.55 -5.43 -5.59
CA PRO A 134 3.62 -6.72 -4.88
C PRO A 134 4.46 -7.80 -5.58
N ASN A 135 4.62 -7.75 -6.90
CA ASN A 135 5.48 -8.62 -7.68
C ASN A 135 6.97 -8.26 -7.58
N GLY A 136 7.32 -7.16 -6.92
CA GLY A 136 8.69 -6.68 -6.77
C GLY A 136 9.09 -5.60 -7.78
N ASP A 137 8.38 -5.41 -8.87
CA ASP A 137 8.66 -4.33 -9.83
C ASP A 137 8.53 -2.97 -9.15
N TYR A 138 9.36 -2.03 -9.58
CA TYR A 138 9.40 -0.73 -8.93
C TYR A 138 9.51 0.42 -9.93
N GLN A 139 9.09 1.59 -9.48
CA GLN A 139 9.23 2.83 -10.21
C GLN A 139 9.94 3.85 -9.33
N ASN A 140 11.02 4.44 -9.84
CA ASN A 140 11.74 5.53 -9.20
C ASN A 140 11.17 6.86 -9.71
N ILE A 141 10.53 7.63 -8.83
CA ILE A 141 9.81 8.85 -9.17
C ILE A 141 10.51 10.04 -8.52
N PRO A 142 11.14 10.94 -9.28
CA PRO A 142 11.66 12.20 -8.75
C PRO A 142 10.54 13.06 -8.15
N ILE A 143 10.86 13.85 -7.12
CA ILE A 143 9.86 14.64 -6.39
C ILE A 143 9.18 15.71 -7.26
N ASP A 144 9.84 16.20 -8.27
CA ASP A 144 9.35 17.20 -9.22
C ASP A 144 8.37 16.64 -10.27
N TYR A 145 8.18 15.30 -10.32
CA TYR A 145 7.22 14.65 -11.22
C TYR A 145 5.83 14.51 -10.61
N PHE A 146 5.71 14.69 -9.29
CA PHE A 146 4.41 14.66 -8.61
C PHE A 146 3.62 15.95 -8.85
N GLU A 147 2.30 15.83 -8.87
CA GLU A 147 1.36 16.95 -8.93
C GLU A 147 1.20 17.66 -7.58
#